data_05e1e1dc97df05773316fd11254e2944
#
_entry.id   05e1e1dc97df05773316fd11254e2944
#
_cell.length_a   1.000
_cell.length_b   1.000
_cell.length_c   1.000
_cell.angle_alpha   90.00
_cell.angle_beta   90.00
_cell.angle_gamma   90.00
#
_symmetry.space_group_name_H-M   'P 1'
#
loop_
_entity.id
_entity.type
_entity.pdbx_description
1 polymer ?
#
loop_
_entity_poly.entity_id
_entity_poly.type
_entity_poly.pdbx_seq_one_letter_code
_entity_poly.pdbx_strand_id
1 'polypeptide(L)'
;ISIKGSNTVVMVKTVRLLVDVMEKEGMTFPLHLGVTEAGDGEDGRIKSALGIGALLSDGLGDTIRVSLSEAPEAEIPVARKLVDYVLLRQDHPYIPGLEAPEFNYLSPERRKTKAVRNIGGEHVPVVIADRIDGSKSAIHSGLYLCRKSLARTTGRRRGIYS
;
A
#
# COMPACT_ATOMS: atom_id res chain seq x y z
N ILE A 1 -8.58 -0.79 -23.47
CA ILE A 1 -8.13 0.58 -23.10
C ILE A 1 -7.02 0.45 -22.06
N SER A 2 -6.10 1.42 -22.02
CA SER A 2 -5.01 1.42 -21.04
C SER A 2 -4.73 2.84 -20.54
N ILE A 3 -4.74 3.00 -19.23
CA ILE A 3 -4.23 4.19 -18.56
C ILE A 3 -3.07 3.79 -17.66
N LYS A 4 -1.95 4.46 -17.81
CA LYS A 4 -0.73 4.19 -17.04
C LYS A 4 -0.21 5.49 -16.42
N GLY A 5 0.46 5.38 -15.30
CA GLY A 5 1.09 6.51 -14.64
C GLY A 5 2.10 6.03 -13.60
N SER A 6 3.03 6.90 -13.25
CA SER A 6 4.04 6.65 -12.20
C SER A 6 3.48 6.89 -10.79
N ASN A 7 2.46 7.75 -10.67
CA ASN A 7 1.74 7.96 -9.42
C ASN A 7 0.61 6.94 -9.29
N THR A 8 0.77 5.99 -8.38
CA THR A 8 -0.16 4.88 -8.17
C THR A 8 -1.54 5.34 -7.74
N VAL A 9 -1.64 6.36 -6.90
CA VAL A 9 -2.92 6.90 -6.42
C VAL A 9 -3.71 7.55 -7.56
N VAL A 10 -3.02 8.36 -8.37
CA VAL A 10 -3.63 9.00 -9.54
C VAL A 10 -4.08 7.93 -10.53
N MET A 11 -3.24 6.96 -10.83
CA MET A 11 -3.56 5.89 -11.78
C MET A 11 -4.78 5.09 -11.33
N VAL A 12 -4.84 4.65 -10.07
CA VAL A 12 -5.97 3.90 -9.52
C VAL A 12 -7.27 4.71 -9.59
N LYS A 13 -7.25 5.96 -9.14
CA LYS A 13 -8.43 6.84 -9.19
C LYS A 13 -8.90 7.08 -10.62
N THR A 14 -7.97 7.27 -11.55
CA THR A 14 -8.31 7.51 -12.97
C THR A 14 -8.93 6.28 -13.62
N VAL A 15 -8.41 5.08 -13.36
CA VAL A 15 -9.00 3.85 -13.90
C VAL A 15 -10.40 3.60 -13.31
N ARG A 16 -10.59 3.81 -12.01
CA ARG A 16 -11.92 3.70 -11.38
C ARG A 16 -12.93 4.69 -12.00
N LEU A 17 -12.51 5.93 -12.23
CA LEU A 17 -13.34 6.93 -12.92
C LEU A 17 -13.63 6.53 -14.36
N LEU A 18 -12.63 6.00 -15.08
CA LEU A 18 -12.83 5.51 -16.45
C LEU A 18 -13.88 4.41 -16.48
N VAL A 19 -13.83 3.44 -15.55
CA VAL A 19 -14.81 2.34 -15.47
C VAL A 19 -16.20 2.89 -15.20
N ASP A 20 -16.36 3.81 -14.25
CA ASP A 20 -17.66 4.46 -13.96
C ASP A 20 -18.25 5.15 -15.20
N VAL A 21 -17.41 5.83 -15.99
CA VAL A 21 -17.86 6.46 -17.25
C VAL A 21 -18.20 5.40 -18.31
N MET A 22 -17.37 4.36 -18.45
CA MET A 22 -17.60 3.28 -19.41
C MET A 22 -18.92 2.56 -19.12
N GLU A 23 -19.22 2.26 -17.87
CA GLU A 23 -20.47 1.63 -17.45
C GLU A 23 -21.70 2.50 -17.80
N LYS A 24 -21.63 3.81 -17.54
CA LYS A 24 -22.69 4.77 -17.90
C LYS A 24 -22.93 4.88 -19.39
N GLU A 25 -21.89 4.75 -20.19
CA GLU A 25 -21.94 4.81 -21.65
C GLU A 25 -22.15 3.43 -22.31
N GLY A 26 -22.32 2.36 -21.52
CA GLY A 26 -22.50 1.00 -22.03
C GLY A 26 -21.27 0.41 -22.74
N MET A 27 -20.08 0.86 -22.40
CA MET A 27 -18.80 0.41 -22.97
C MET A 27 -18.22 -0.76 -22.19
N THR A 28 -17.85 -1.85 -22.87
CA THR A 28 -17.31 -3.07 -22.25
C THR A 28 -15.91 -3.41 -22.77
N PHE A 29 -15.08 -2.42 -22.99
CA PHE A 29 -13.72 -2.64 -23.50
C PHE A 29 -12.81 -3.22 -22.42
N PRO A 30 -11.97 -4.23 -22.75
CA PRO A 30 -11.00 -4.77 -21.83
C PRO A 30 -9.97 -3.70 -21.39
N LEU A 31 -9.52 -3.83 -20.14
CA LEU A 31 -8.60 -2.90 -19.51
C LEU A 31 -7.22 -3.52 -19.34
N HIS A 32 -6.20 -2.78 -19.75
CA HIS A 32 -4.81 -3.11 -19.50
C HIS A 32 -4.24 -2.22 -18.40
N LEU A 33 -3.82 -2.82 -17.30
CA LEU A 33 -3.29 -2.11 -16.14
C LEU A 33 -1.77 -2.08 -16.13
N GLY A 34 -1.19 -0.98 -15.68
CA GLY A 34 0.25 -0.89 -15.49
C GLY A 34 0.65 0.37 -14.75
N VAL A 35 1.71 0.24 -13.96
CA VAL A 35 2.43 1.37 -13.36
C VAL A 35 3.69 1.59 -14.18
N THR A 36 3.91 2.81 -14.67
CA THR A 36 5.11 3.17 -15.42
C THR A 36 6.15 3.78 -14.49
N GLU A 37 7.43 3.57 -14.82
CA GLU A 37 8.53 4.12 -14.03
C GLU A 37 8.43 3.76 -12.55
N ALA A 38 8.08 2.50 -12.27
CA ALA A 38 7.89 2.05 -10.90
C ALA A 38 9.19 2.05 -10.08
N GLY A 39 10.34 2.01 -10.75
CA GLY A 39 11.66 1.92 -10.14
C GLY A 39 12.24 0.52 -10.19
N ASP A 40 13.34 0.31 -9.51
CA ASP A 40 14.01 -0.98 -9.42
C ASP A 40 13.79 -1.67 -8.07
N GLY A 41 14.25 -2.91 -7.97
CA GLY A 41 14.25 -3.67 -6.74
C GLY A 41 12.88 -3.73 -6.09
N GLU A 42 12.86 -3.55 -4.79
CA GLU A 42 11.67 -3.66 -3.96
C GLU A 42 10.66 -2.53 -4.20
N ASP A 43 11.14 -1.31 -4.43
CA ASP A 43 10.27 -0.15 -4.66
C ASP A 43 9.39 -0.32 -5.88
N GLY A 44 9.94 -0.82 -6.99
CA GLY A 44 9.19 -1.11 -8.20
C GLY A 44 8.11 -2.17 -7.98
N ARG A 45 8.42 -3.19 -7.19
CA ARG A 45 7.49 -4.26 -6.82
C ARG A 45 6.36 -3.74 -5.94
N ILE A 46 6.67 -2.92 -4.94
CA ILE A 46 5.68 -2.31 -4.04
C ILE A 46 4.75 -1.37 -4.82
N LYS A 47 5.28 -0.49 -5.67
CA LYS A 47 4.44 0.40 -6.47
C LYS A 47 3.53 -0.35 -7.44
N SER A 48 4.05 -1.40 -8.09
CA SER A 48 3.24 -2.25 -8.96
C SER A 48 2.14 -2.97 -8.18
N ALA A 49 2.45 -3.49 -7.00
CA ALA A 49 1.48 -4.14 -6.13
C ALA A 49 0.39 -3.17 -5.66
N LEU A 50 0.75 -1.94 -5.28
CA LEU A 50 -0.20 -0.91 -4.84
C LEU A 50 -1.11 -0.46 -5.99
N GLY A 51 -0.54 -0.16 -7.17
CA GLY A 51 -1.33 0.34 -8.29
C GLY A 51 -2.17 -0.74 -8.96
N ILE A 52 -1.54 -1.80 -9.43
CA ILE A 52 -2.23 -2.89 -10.13
C ILE A 52 -3.07 -3.72 -9.15
N GLY A 53 -2.51 -4.06 -7.99
CA GLY A 53 -3.18 -4.90 -7.00
C GLY A 53 -4.47 -4.28 -6.45
N ALA A 54 -4.51 -2.96 -6.25
CA ALA A 54 -5.74 -2.27 -5.85
C ALA A 54 -6.86 -2.48 -6.87
N LEU A 55 -6.57 -2.31 -8.16
CA LEU A 55 -7.56 -2.46 -9.23
C LEU A 55 -7.98 -3.93 -9.43
N LEU A 56 -7.03 -4.85 -9.38
CA LEU A 56 -7.36 -6.29 -9.44
C LEU A 56 -8.25 -6.72 -8.26
N SER A 57 -8.04 -6.13 -7.07
CA SER A 57 -8.89 -6.40 -5.90
C SER A 57 -10.29 -5.81 -6.04
N ASP A 58 -10.47 -4.78 -6.87
CA ASP A 58 -11.77 -4.23 -7.25
C ASP A 58 -12.45 -5.10 -8.35
N GLY A 59 -11.78 -6.14 -8.87
CA GLY A 59 -12.25 -6.93 -10.02
C GLY A 59 -12.01 -6.25 -11.37
N LEU A 60 -11.13 -5.26 -11.43
CA LEU A 60 -10.83 -4.50 -12.64
C LEU A 60 -9.49 -4.94 -13.24
N GLY A 61 -9.46 -5.13 -14.56
CA GLY A 61 -8.26 -5.43 -15.33
C GLY A 61 -8.25 -6.81 -15.96
N ASP A 62 -8.05 -6.84 -17.27
CA ASP A 62 -8.02 -8.06 -18.08
C ASP A 62 -6.58 -8.50 -18.40
N THR A 63 -5.69 -7.52 -18.47
CA THR A 63 -4.24 -7.75 -18.64
C THR A 63 -3.45 -6.78 -17.78
N ILE A 64 -2.25 -7.19 -17.36
CA ILE A 64 -1.37 -6.36 -16.54
C ILE A 64 0.04 -6.29 -17.12
N ARG A 65 0.73 -5.18 -16.85
CA ARG A 65 2.17 -5.03 -17.06
C ARG A 65 2.82 -4.49 -15.80
N VAL A 66 3.73 -5.27 -15.25
CA VAL A 66 4.73 -4.77 -14.29
C VAL A 66 5.87 -4.15 -15.09
N SER A 67 6.39 -3.02 -14.65
CA SER A 67 7.52 -2.34 -15.28
C SER A 67 8.59 -2.05 -14.22
N LEU A 68 9.71 -2.75 -14.31
CA LEU A 68 10.85 -2.62 -13.41
C LEU A 68 12.05 -2.08 -14.18
N SER A 69 12.99 -1.44 -13.48
CA SER A 69 14.31 -1.07 -14.02
C SER A 69 15.30 -2.24 -13.95
N GLU A 70 14.82 -3.43 -14.28
CA GLU A 70 15.56 -4.70 -14.26
C GLU A 70 15.45 -5.40 -15.62
N ALA A 71 16.06 -6.59 -15.77
CA ALA A 71 15.88 -7.41 -16.95
C ALA A 71 14.39 -7.76 -17.14
N PRO A 72 13.85 -7.72 -18.37
CA PRO A 72 12.41 -7.95 -18.63
C PRO A 72 11.87 -9.26 -18.05
N GLU A 73 12.71 -10.28 -17.97
CA GLU A 73 12.35 -11.59 -17.40
C GLU A 73 12.00 -11.49 -15.90
N ALA A 74 12.52 -10.51 -15.18
CA ALA A 74 12.23 -10.29 -13.77
C ALA A 74 10.81 -9.77 -13.54
N GLU A 75 10.17 -9.17 -14.54
CA GLU A 75 8.80 -8.65 -14.45
C GLU A 75 7.76 -9.77 -14.37
N ILE A 76 7.99 -10.89 -15.08
CA ILE A 76 7.02 -12.01 -15.21
C ILE A 76 6.70 -12.67 -13.87
N PRO A 77 7.68 -13.08 -13.04
CA PRO A 77 7.38 -13.66 -11.73
C PRO A 77 6.64 -12.69 -10.80
N VAL A 78 6.96 -11.40 -10.87
CA VAL A 78 6.31 -10.37 -10.05
C VAL A 78 4.84 -10.20 -10.47
N ALA A 79 4.58 -10.11 -11.77
CA ALA A 79 3.23 -10.00 -12.31
C ALA A 79 2.39 -11.24 -11.93
N ARG A 80 2.93 -12.45 -12.11
CA ARG A 80 2.25 -13.69 -11.76
C ARG A 80 1.96 -13.78 -10.27
N LYS A 81 2.94 -13.50 -9.41
CA LYS A 81 2.76 -13.49 -7.95
C LYS A 81 1.65 -12.53 -7.51
N LEU A 82 1.52 -11.38 -8.17
CA LEU A 82 0.47 -10.41 -7.88
C LEU A 82 -0.91 -10.95 -8.25
N VAL A 83 -1.06 -11.56 -9.43
CA VAL A 83 -2.31 -12.19 -9.88
C VAL A 83 -2.68 -13.35 -8.95
N ASP A 84 -1.74 -14.24 -8.66
CA ASP A 84 -1.96 -15.40 -7.77
C ASP A 84 -2.39 -14.94 -6.37
N TYR A 85 -1.81 -13.87 -5.86
CA TYR A 85 -2.19 -13.29 -4.56
C TYR A 85 -3.65 -12.82 -4.53
N VAL A 86 -4.16 -12.24 -5.61
CA VAL A 86 -5.56 -11.82 -5.72
C VAL A 86 -6.47 -13.02 -5.89
N LEU A 87 -6.11 -13.98 -6.77
CA LEU A 87 -6.88 -15.20 -7.01
C LEU A 87 -7.06 -16.05 -5.75
N LEU A 88 -6.03 -16.16 -4.90
CA LEU A 88 -6.11 -16.87 -3.62
C LEU A 88 -7.12 -16.26 -2.65
N ARG A 89 -7.66 -15.09 -2.94
CA ARG A 89 -8.62 -14.36 -2.10
C ARG A 89 -10.00 -14.24 -2.70
N GLN A 90 -10.23 -14.75 -3.91
CA GLN A 90 -11.53 -14.63 -4.59
C GLN A 90 -12.68 -15.28 -3.81
N ASP A 91 -12.40 -16.34 -3.04
CA ASP A 91 -13.39 -17.06 -2.21
C ASP A 91 -13.47 -16.50 -0.77
N HIS A 92 -12.94 -15.32 -0.53
CA HIS A 92 -13.01 -14.69 0.78
C HIS A 92 -14.48 -14.42 1.16
N PRO A 93 -14.89 -14.73 2.40
CA PRO A 93 -16.24 -14.38 2.87
C PRO A 93 -16.52 -12.89 2.68
N TYR A 94 -17.73 -12.57 2.23
CA TYR A 94 -18.14 -11.18 2.06
C TYR A 94 -17.97 -10.39 3.36
N ILE A 95 -17.20 -9.31 3.29
CA ILE A 95 -17.08 -8.34 4.38
C ILE A 95 -17.98 -7.15 4.03
N PRO A 96 -19.08 -6.94 4.79
CA PRO A 96 -19.98 -5.83 4.51
C PRO A 96 -19.22 -4.50 4.68
N GLY A 97 -19.31 -3.65 3.67
CA GLY A 97 -18.84 -2.28 3.76
C GLY A 97 -19.74 -1.48 4.69
N LEU A 98 -19.14 -0.59 5.46
CA LEU A 98 -19.86 0.42 6.22
C LEU A 98 -19.69 1.77 5.52
N GLU A 99 -20.80 2.44 5.27
CA GLU A 99 -20.73 3.82 4.82
C GLU A 99 -20.20 4.70 5.95
N ALA A 100 -19.16 5.47 5.64
CA ALA A 100 -18.62 6.48 6.52
C ALA A 100 -18.83 7.86 5.85
N PRO A 101 -20.01 8.46 5.96
CA PRO A 101 -20.37 9.67 5.19
C PRO A 101 -19.45 10.85 5.49
N GLU A 102 -18.82 10.88 6.66
CA GLU A 102 -17.85 11.91 7.03
C GLU A 102 -16.43 11.64 6.53
N PHE A 103 -16.16 10.47 5.96
CA PHE A 103 -14.85 10.10 5.46
C PHE A 103 -14.78 10.22 3.94
N ASN A 104 -14.07 11.24 3.46
CA ASN A 104 -13.81 11.40 2.03
C ASN A 104 -12.47 10.75 1.65
N TYR A 105 -12.50 9.53 1.11
CA TYR A 105 -11.29 8.82 0.66
C TYR A 105 -10.64 9.42 -0.60
N LEU A 106 -11.35 10.30 -1.33
CA LEU A 106 -10.78 11.03 -2.48
C LEU A 106 -9.93 12.23 -2.03
N SER A 107 -10.27 12.81 -0.88
CA SER A 107 -9.56 13.92 -0.28
C SER A 107 -9.47 13.70 1.25
N PRO A 108 -8.70 12.70 1.68
CA PRO A 108 -8.63 12.36 3.08
C PRO A 108 -7.96 13.48 3.90
N GLU A 109 -8.57 13.84 4.99
CA GLU A 109 -7.99 14.75 5.96
C GLU A 109 -7.29 13.97 7.07
N ARG A 110 -6.18 14.53 7.55
CA ARG A 110 -5.47 13.91 8.65
C ARG A 110 -6.29 14.01 9.93
N ARG A 111 -6.55 12.88 10.58
CA ARG A 111 -7.24 12.85 11.88
C ARG A 111 -6.45 13.62 12.93
N LYS A 112 -7.11 14.52 13.64
CA LYS A 112 -6.52 15.26 14.78
C LYS A 112 -6.23 14.29 15.93
N THR A 113 -5.00 14.29 16.43
CA THR A 113 -4.57 13.46 17.54
C THR A 113 -3.82 14.28 18.58
N LYS A 114 -3.81 13.81 19.82
CA LYS A 114 -2.98 14.40 20.87
C LYS A 114 -1.53 13.97 20.66
N ALA A 115 -0.60 14.92 20.74
CA ALA A 115 0.81 14.61 20.71
C ALA A 115 1.26 13.87 21.98
N VAL A 116 2.00 12.78 21.82
CA VAL A 116 2.68 12.06 22.88
C VAL A 116 4.15 11.98 22.50
N ARG A 117 4.98 12.82 23.07
CA ARG A 117 6.36 13.05 22.64
C ARG A 117 6.39 13.45 21.16
N ASN A 118 7.10 12.71 20.31
CA ASN A 118 7.22 12.92 18.86
C ASN A 118 6.19 12.10 18.03
N ILE A 119 5.14 11.57 18.67
CA ILE A 119 4.10 10.76 18.00
C ILE A 119 2.77 11.52 18.06
N GLY A 120 2.04 11.56 16.96
CA GLY A 120 0.74 12.23 16.86
C GLY A 120 0.85 13.76 16.77
N GLY A 121 -0.25 14.48 17.02
CA GLY A 121 -0.32 15.92 16.79
C GLY A 121 0.06 16.28 15.34
N GLU A 122 0.89 17.29 15.18
CA GLU A 122 1.39 17.76 13.89
C GLU A 122 2.68 17.04 13.42
N HIS A 123 3.18 16.08 14.22
CA HIS A 123 4.39 15.34 13.85
C HIS A 123 4.13 14.41 12.65
N VAL A 124 5.16 14.21 11.84
CA VAL A 124 5.16 13.21 10.76
C VAL A 124 5.12 11.79 11.35
N PRO A 125 4.68 10.79 10.59
CA PRO A 125 4.72 9.39 11.02
C PRO A 125 6.12 8.98 11.47
N VAL A 126 6.20 8.28 12.60
CA VAL A 126 7.47 7.82 13.18
C VAL A 126 7.71 6.38 12.77
N VAL A 127 8.92 6.08 12.32
CA VAL A 127 9.36 4.71 12.04
C VAL A 127 9.88 4.08 13.34
N ILE A 128 9.33 2.92 13.68
CA ILE A 128 9.71 2.14 14.86
C ILE A 128 10.45 0.91 14.39
N ALA A 129 11.70 0.73 14.84
CA ALA A 129 12.49 -0.46 14.58
C ALA A 129 12.54 -1.37 15.80
N ASP A 130 12.33 -2.67 15.61
CA ASP A 130 12.56 -3.70 16.64
C ASP A 130 14.03 -4.15 16.57
N ARG A 131 14.77 -3.97 17.65
CA ARG A 131 16.19 -4.36 17.79
C ARG A 131 16.36 -5.50 18.79
N ILE A 132 15.73 -6.62 18.51
CA ILE A 132 15.82 -7.81 19.38
C ILE A 132 17.24 -8.36 19.45
N ASP A 133 17.98 -8.31 18.35
CA ASP A 133 19.31 -8.86 18.17
C ASP A 133 20.45 -7.96 18.67
N GLY A 134 20.14 -6.76 19.16
CA GLY A 134 21.13 -5.79 19.63
C GLY A 134 22.01 -5.20 18.52
N SER A 135 21.63 -5.37 17.24
CA SER A 135 22.39 -4.81 16.12
C SER A 135 22.46 -3.29 16.21
N LYS A 136 23.66 -2.75 16.08
CA LYS A 136 23.93 -1.30 16.11
C LYS A 136 23.91 -0.68 14.71
N SER A 137 23.12 -1.21 13.78
CA SER A 137 23.05 -0.57 12.46
C SER A 137 22.49 0.86 12.59
N ALA A 138 23.15 1.79 11.94
CA ALA A 138 22.79 3.21 11.98
C ALA A 138 21.51 3.51 11.18
N ILE A 139 20.38 2.97 11.63
CA ILE A 139 19.08 3.38 11.12
C ILE A 139 18.69 4.63 11.91
N HIS A 140 18.60 5.75 11.23
CA HIS A 140 18.02 6.98 11.78
C HIS A 140 16.50 6.82 11.86
N SER A 141 16.04 5.98 12.78
CA SER A 141 14.63 5.84 13.10
C SER A 141 14.33 6.66 14.35
N GLY A 142 13.24 7.38 14.35
CA GLY A 142 12.87 8.25 15.46
C GLY A 142 12.47 7.52 16.75
N LEU A 143 12.32 6.17 16.72
CA LEU A 143 11.92 5.37 17.88
C LEU A 143 12.42 3.94 17.77
N TYR A 144 12.94 3.40 18.88
CA TYR A 144 13.40 2.01 18.98
C TYR A 144 12.60 1.25 20.05
N LEU A 145 12.14 0.05 19.70
CA LEU A 145 11.57 -0.92 20.63
C LEU A 145 12.62 -2.01 20.94
N CYS A 146 13.03 -2.12 22.20
CA CYS A 146 13.86 -3.22 22.65
C CYS A 146 13.04 -4.21 23.47
N ARG A 147 12.83 -5.43 22.97
CA ARG A 147 12.04 -6.49 23.65
C ARG A 147 12.56 -6.85 25.04
N LYS A 148 13.86 -6.72 25.29
CA LYS A 148 14.42 -7.00 26.63
C LYS A 148 13.91 -6.03 27.70
N SER A 149 13.54 -4.82 27.34
CA SER A 149 12.94 -3.85 28.27
C SER A 149 11.45 -4.10 28.52
N LEU A 150 10.76 -4.78 27.60
CA LEU A 150 9.36 -5.17 27.75
C LEU A 150 9.17 -6.37 28.71
N ALA A 151 10.13 -7.28 28.77
CA ALA A 151 10.06 -8.47 29.63
C ALA A 151 10.28 -8.18 31.13
N ARG A 152 10.81 -7.01 31.50
CA ARG A 152 11.07 -6.62 32.91
C ARG A 152 10.00 -5.72 33.53
N THR A 153 8.98 -5.33 32.80
CA THR A 153 7.89 -4.49 33.31
C THR A 153 6.56 -5.23 33.39
N THR A 154 6.56 -6.39 34.08
CA THR A 154 5.33 -6.83 34.73
C THR A 154 5.06 -5.86 35.89
N GLY A 155 4.38 -4.76 35.61
CA GLY A 155 3.86 -3.93 36.68
C GLY A 155 3.84 -2.42 36.50
N ARG A 156 4.71 -1.78 35.69
CA ARG A 156 4.61 -0.32 35.50
C ARG A 156 5.26 0.19 34.21
N ARG A 157 4.42 0.83 33.39
CA ARG A 157 4.69 1.73 32.25
C ARG A 157 5.78 1.31 31.25
N ARG A 158 5.35 0.92 30.08
CA ARG A 158 6.17 0.72 28.89
C ARG A 158 7.02 1.94 28.61
N GLY A 159 8.33 1.82 28.80
CA GLY A 159 9.28 2.87 28.45
C GLY A 159 9.46 2.92 26.92
N ILE A 160 9.07 4.02 26.32
CA ILE A 160 9.38 4.35 24.95
C ILE A 160 10.63 5.23 25.00
N TYR A 161 11.72 4.77 24.40
CA TYR A 161 12.99 5.52 24.36
C TYR A 161 13.15 6.17 22.98
N SER A 162 13.51 7.43 23.00
CA SER A 162 13.89 8.22 21.81
C SER A 162 15.38 8.03 21.48
#